data_a194d231821702c98c05f909922d71ad
#
_entry.id   a194d231821702c98c05f909922d71ad
#
_cell.length_a   1.000
_cell.length_b   1.000
_cell.length_c   1.000
_cell.angle_alpha   90.00
_cell.angle_beta   90.00
_cell.angle_gamma   90.00
#
_symmetry.space_group_name_H-M   'P 1'
#
loop_
_entity.id
_entity.type
_entity.pdbx_description
1 polymer ?
#
loop_
_entity_poly.entity_id
_entity_poly.type
_entity_poly.pdbx_seq_one_letter_code
_entity_poly.pdbx_strand_id
1 'polypeptide(L)' 'MNIKNKKMRTLEKYKQNLSIRGYQVWSYTTHVATIDGNDLLQLGYWSQTTQKHINYVANKLNLKLIKQ' A
#
# COMPACT_ATOMS: atom_id res chain seq x y z
N MET A 1 -18.13 -1.22 15.30
CA MET A 1 -18.15 -1.11 14.69
C MET A 1 -17.17 -1.10 14.14
N ASN A 2 -16.58 -1.60 13.72
CA ASN A 2 -15.70 -1.57 13.27
C ASN A 2 -15.54 -1.67 11.93
N ILE A 3 -16.36 -1.53 11.31
CA ILE A 3 -16.40 -1.36 9.96
C ILE A 3 -15.55 -0.31 9.49
N LYS A 4 -15.29 0.65 10.27
CA LYS A 4 -14.43 1.63 9.93
C LYS A 4 -13.11 1.15 9.61
N ASN A 5 -12.59 0.12 10.23
CA ASN A 5 -11.28 -0.39 9.95
C ASN A 5 -11.18 -0.93 8.55
N LYS A 6 -12.22 -1.53 8.05
CA LYS A 6 -12.19 -1.99 6.71
C LYS A 6 -12.16 -0.85 5.75
N LYS A 7 -12.86 0.22 6.04
CA LYS A 7 -12.87 1.34 5.15
C LYS A 7 -11.54 2.01 5.04
N MET A 8 -10.74 1.96 6.08
CA MET A 8 -9.43 2.56 6.05
C MET A 8 -8.53 1.88 5.04
N ARG A 9 -8.87 0.66 4.64
CA ARG A 9 -8.07 -0.05 3.65
C ARG A 9 -8.73 -0.09 2.29
N THR A 10 -9.78 0.70 2.10
CA THR A 10 -10.45 0.79 0.83
C THR A 10 -9.70 1.78 -0.05
N LEU A 11 -9.30 1.33 -1.21
CA LEU A 11 -8.56 2.15 -2.14
C LEU A 11 -9.50 2.80 -3.13
N GLU A 12 -9.27 4.07 -3.41
CA GLU A 12 -10.08 4.82 -4.36
C GLU A 12 -9.45 4.93 -5.72
N LYS A 13 -8.15 4.71 -5.80
CA LYS A 13 -7.40 4.74 -7.04
C LYS A 13 -6.70 3.42 -7.25
N TYR A 14 -6.39 3.12 -8.50
CA TYR A 14 -5.59 1.96 -8.87
C TYR A 14 -6.20 0.62 -8.42
N LYS A 15 -7.52 0.59 -8.26
CA LYS A 15 -8.17 -0.59 -7.68
C LYS A 15 -7.94 -1.87 -8.44
N GLN A 16 -7.72 -1.79 -9.74
CA GLN A 16 -7.54 -2.99 -10.54
C GLN A 16 -6.18 -3.63 -10.32
N ASN A 17 -5.17 -2.80 -10.07
CA ASN A 17 -3.80 -3.28 -10.02
C ASN A 17 -3.13 -3.12 -8.68
N LEU A 18 -3.81 -2.50 -7.73
CA LEU A 18 -3.27 -2.26 -6.40
C LEU A 18 -4.19 -2.87 -5.37
N SER A 19 -3.66 -3.66 -4.47
CA SER A 19 -4.48 -4.25 -3.42
C SER A 19 -3.70 -4.32 -2.12
N ILE A 20 -4.44 -4.36 -1.03
CA ILE A 20 -3.87 -4.52 0.30
C ILE A 20 -4.44 -5.82 0.86
N ARG A 21 -3.55 -6.74 1.22
CA ARG A 21 -3.93 -8.04 1.75
C ARG A 21 -3.32 -8.16 3.14
N GLY A 22 -4.14 -7.96 4.17
CA GLY A 22 -3.62 -7.92 5.53
C GLY A 22 -2.64 -6.75 5.67
N TYR A 23 -1.39 -7.05 5.90
CA TYR A 23 -0.34 -6.04 5.99
C TYR A 23 0.51 -5.95 4.73
N GLN A 24 0.12 -6.66 3.68
CA GLN A 24 0.90 -6.70 2.45
C GLN A 24 0.27 -5.81 1.40
N VAL A 25 1.10 -5.04 0.71
CA VAL A 25 0.67 -4.20 -0.40
C VAL A 25 1.14 -4.86 -1.68
N TRP A 26 0.21 -5.08 -2.59
CA TRP A 26 0.47 -5.75 -3.86
C TRP A 26 0.19 -4.82 -5.02
N SER A 27 1.13 -4.77 -5.96
CA SER A 27 0.96 -4.04 -7.20
C SER A 27 1.01 -5.06 -8.31
N TYR A 28 -0.08 -5.16 -9.07
CA TYR A 28 -0.27 -6.23 -10.04
C TYR A 28 -0.18 -7.56 -9.29
N THR A 29 0.78 -8.39 -9.58
CA THR A 29 0.91 -9.69 -8.92
C THR A 29 2.13 -9.75 -8.02
N THR A 30 2.68 -8.60 -7.65
CA THR A 30 3.92 -8.53 -6.88
C THR A 30 3.68 -7.91 -5.50
N HIS A 31 4.19 -8.56 -4.48
CA HIS A 31 4.19 -8.00 -3.13
C HIS A 31 5.28 -6.93 -3.08
N VAL A 32 4.88 -5.67 -2.98
CA VAL A 32 5.82 -4.56 -3.13
C VAL A 32 6.12 -3.79 -1.86
N ALA A 33 5.28 -3.95 -0.84
CA ALA A 33 5.52 -3.25 0.43
C ALA A 33 4.79 -3.95 1.56
N THR A 34 5.21 -3.68 2.78
CA THR A 34 4.61 -4.25 3.98
C THR A 34 4.30 -3.14 4.96
N ILE A 35 3.12 -3.19 5.55
CA ILE A 35 2.71 -2.23 6.56
C ILE A 35 3.21 -2.73 7.92
N ASP A 36 3.97 -1.88 8.60
CA ASP A 36 4.51 -2.22 9.91
C ASP A 36 4.25 -1.05 10.85
N GLY A 37 3.19 -1.15 11.64
CA GLY A 37 2.79 -0.05 12.51
C GLY A 37 2.42 1.15 11.70
N ASN A 38 3.14 2.25 11.86
CA ASN A 38 2.89 3.47 11.11
C ASN A 38 3.82 3.61 9.91
N ASP A 39 4.54 2.56 9.58
CA ASP A 39 5.50 2.58 8.49
C ASP A 39 5.02 1.73 7.33
N LEU A 40 5.43 2.10 6.13
CA LEU A 40 5.22 1.29 4.94
C LEU A 40 6.61 0.94 4.41
N LEU A 41 6.97 -0.32 4.53
CA LEU A 41 8.29 -0.80 4.15
C LEU A 41 8.28 -1.20 2.70
N GLN A 42 8.94 -0.41 1.85
CA GLN A 42 9.02 -0.69 0.44
C GLN A 42 10.10 -1.74 0.18
N LEU A 43 9.75 -2.79 -0.54
CA LEU A 43 10.62 -3.94 -0.70
C LEU A 43 11.60 -3.81 -1.85
N GLY A 44 11.41 -2.85 -2.72
CA GLY A 44 12.31 -2.65 -3.86
C GLY A 44 11.77 -1.58 -4.77
N TYR A 45 12.34 -1.48 -5.97
CA TYR A 45 11.85 -0.57 -6.97
C TYR A 45 11.57 -1.36 -8.25
N TRP A 46 10.40 -1.16 -8.85
CA TRP A 46 10.02 -1.89 -10.05
C TRP A 46 9.81 -0.96 -11.25
N SER A 47 8.95 0.04 -11.07
CA SER A 47 8.63 0.96 -12.15
C SER A 47 8.03 2.22 -11.55
N GLN A 48 7.87 3.24 -12.39
CA GLN A 48 7.22 4.47 -11.93
C GLN A 48 5.79 4.21 -11.54
N THR A 49 5.09 3.35 -12.26
CA THR A 49 3.70 3.05 -11.95
C THR A 49 3.58 2.38 -10.58
N THR A 50 4.42 1.38 -10.33
CA THR A 50 4.41 0.71 -9.03
C THR A 50 4.80 1.68 -7.92
N GLN A 51 5.74 2.58 -8.19
CA GLN A 51 6.13 3.56 -7.19
C GLN A 51 4.96 4.50 -6.87
N LYS A 52 4.17 4.86 -7.85
CA LYS A 52 2.98 5.66 -7.62
C LYS A 52 1.97 4.91 -6.73
N HIS A 53 1.84 3.60 -6.94
CA HIS A 53 0.97 2.78 -6.11
C HIS A 53 1.43 2.82 -4.65
N ILE A 54 2.71 2.63 -4.43
CA ILE A 54 3.27 2.61 -3.08
C ILE A 54 3.09 3.98 -2.42
N ASN A 55 3.39 5.06 -3.14
CA ASN A 55 3.24 6.40 -2.62
C ASN A 55 1.79 6.70 -2.27
N TYR A 56 0.87 6.22 -3.09
CA TYR A 56 -0.55 6.42 -2.85
C TYR A 56 -0.97 5.72 -1.55
N VAL A 57 -0.51 4.49 -1.33
CA VAL A 57 -0.86 3.76 -0.11
C VAL A 57 -0.30 4.49 1.11
N ALA A 58 0.94 4.93 1.05
CA ALA A 58 1.55 5.63 2.17
C ALA A 58 0.74 6.88 2.53
N ASN A 59 0.33 7.62 1.50
CA ASN A 59 -0.44 8.84 1.71
C ASN A 59 -1.86 8.53 2.20
N LYS A 60 -2.51 7.57 1.60
CA LYS A 60 -3.88 7.23 1.92
C LYS A 60 -4.01 6.71 3.36
N LEU A 61 -3.06 5.92 3.80
CA LEU A 61 -3.09 5.33 5.13
C LEU A 61 -2.25 6.12 6.13
N ASN A 62 -1.70 7.24 5.68
CA ASN A 62 -0.90 8.11 6.54
C ASN A 62 0.28 7.35 7.17
N LEU A 63 1.00 6.63 6.32
CA LEU A 63 2.13 5.84 6.75
C LEU A 63 3.43 6.52 6.31
N LYS A 64 4.49 6.29 7.07
CA LYS A 64 5.80 6.79 6.71
C LYS A 64 6.43 5.79 5.76
N LEU A 65 6.82 6.25 4.58
CA LEU A 65 7.43 5.36 3.59
C LEU A 65 8.89 5.15 3.90
N ILE A 66 9.26 3.88 4.08
CA ILE A 66 10.64 3.49 4.36
C ILE A 66 11.11 2.70 3.14
N LYS A 67 12.09 3.22 2.44
CA LYS A 67 12.66 2.53 1.28
C LYS A 67 13.86 1.72 1.69
N GLN A 68 14.01 0.57 1.09
CA GLN A 68 15.16 -0.27 1.37
C GLN A 68 16.26 -0.13 0.35
#